data_696bdcee023f7c090c1b3615da01ec77
#
_entry.id   696bdcee023f7c090c1b3615da01ec77
#
_cell.length_a   1.000
_cell.length_b   1.000
_cell.length_c   1.000
_cell.angle_alpha   90.00
_cell.angle_beta   90.00
_cell.angle_gamma   90.00
#
_symmetry.space_group_name_H-M   'P 1'
#
loop_
_entity.id
_entity.type
_entity.pdbx_description
1 polymer ?
#
loop_
_entity_poly.entity_id
_entity_poly.type
_entity_poly.pdbx_seq_one_letter_code
_entity_poly.pdbx_strand_id
1 'polypeptide(L)'
;MKTGSQDSKSIETSRDELELRTYYLGTLFDISKDLFGTLDTASILQNFLLMTMGNFGVVEGFVVIINLDSKETVHFVSNGFHNIDLAQLEDRAKEILLLSEISNPAVEVIDSKELRSPPEEVACAVPFNIDKSSAGMMCLGPKIIDDPYTEDEKKLLITLTNSMIIALQNAGAFEEINQLNKDLLEKSQQLEKTVVELQAAMKKVAKYSKHLEQIIAALNVAQEVQQSLLPQHPPKEKRFDMAGSSLYCDETGGDYFDYIELPGMGLDTYAIVVGDVSGHGISSALLMAGVRAYLRGRVTQAGPVAEMITDVNRLVSADTIETNQFMTLFFLVMEAQTGRITWVRAGHDPALLYSPDEDHFEKLEGQGLPLGVEESWQYRDCTKTLRPGQILVLTTDGVLEAHDEKGEMFGRNRVKEIIRRYAGLGAEGIRLAIIDAVTAFRGEAHQEDDITLVVLKFL
;
A
#
# COMPACT_ATOMS: atom_id res chain seq x y z
N MET A 1 80.89 -67.09 -19.02
CA MET A 1 80.92 -65.65 -19.01
C MET A 1 79.99 -65.12 -20.08
N LYS A 2 78.69 -65.10 -19.82
CA LYS A 2 77.62 -64.45 -20.62
C LYS A 2 76.37 -64.02 -19.83
N THR A 3 76.53 -63.50 -18.61
CA THR A 3 75.37 -63.03 -17.80
C THR A 3 75.49 -61.56 -17.38
N GLY A 4 76.61 -60.86 -17.65
CA GLY A 4 76.82 -59.48 -17.21
C GLY A 4 76.40 -58.39 -18.18
N SER A 5 75.94 -58.70 -19.44
CA SER A 5 75.58 -57.71 -20.45
C SER A 5 74.09 -57.38 -20.55
N GLN A 6 73.22 -58.25 -19.95
CA GLN A 6 71.80 -58.02 -19.97
C GLN A 6 71.31 -57.19 -18.76
N ASP A 7 71.96 -57.36 -17.61
CA ASP A 7 71.63 -56.57 -16.41
C ASP A 7 72.03 -55.10 -16.51
N SER A 8 73.13 -54.79 -17.14
CA SER A 8 73.61 -53.36 -17.35
C SER A 8 72.68 -52.58 -18.31
N LYS A 9 72.11 -53.23 -19.33
CA LYS A 9 71.13 -52.59 -20.23
C LYS A 9 69.78 -52.35 -19.60
N SER A 10 69.35 -53.29 -18.75
CA SER A 10 68.10 -53.12 -18.05
C SER A 10 68.16 -52.03 -16.95
N ILE A 11 69.31 -51.85 -16.33
CA ILE A 11 69.53 -50.80 -15.32
C ILE A 11 69.67 -49.41 -16.00
N GLU A 12 70.32 -49.35 -17.14
CA GLU A 12 70.38 -48.09 -17.93
C GLU A 12 69.02 -47.65 -18.45
N THR A 13 68.21 -48.55 -19.02
CA THR A 13 66.83 -48.27 -19.45
C THR A 13 65.93 -47.84 -18.30
N SER A 14 66.07 -48.48 -17.10
CA SER A 14 65.33 -48.06 -15.93
C SER A 14 65.74 -46.70 -15.37
N ARG A 15 66.98 -46.34 -15.51
CA ARG A 15 67.52 -45.03 -15.10
C ARG A 15 67.06 -43.90 -16.03
N ASP A 16 67.10 -44.12 -17.32
CA ASP A 16 66.65 -43.18 -18.35
C ASP A 16 65.15 -42.98 -18.22
N GLU A 17 64.38 -44.04 -17.90
CA GLU A 17 62.96 -43.96 -17.64
C GLU A 17 62.61 -43.18 -16.33
N LEU A 18 63.48 -43.31 -15.31
CA LEU A 18 63.31 -42.56 -14.05
C LEU A 18 63.67 -41.08 -14.22
N GLU A 19 64.72 -40.79 -14.95
CA GLU A 19 65.12 -39.42 -15.29
C GLU A 19 64.04 -38.70 -16.11
N LEU A 20 63.50 -39.38 -17.11
CA LEU A 20 62.41 -38.89 -17.93
C LEU A 20 61.12 -38.61 -17.07
N ARG A 21 60.75 -39.50 -16.16
CA ARG A 21 59.61 -39.31 -15.22
C ARG A 21 59.87 -38.14 -14.27
N THR A 22 61.11 -38.00 -13.77
CA THR A 22 61.47 -36.87 -12.90
C THR A 22 61.39 -35.52 -13.63
N TYR A 23 61.83 -35.50 -14.89
CA TYR A 23 61.70 -34.36 -15.75
C TYR A 23 60.22 -33.96 -15.99
N TYR A 24 59.35 -34.95 -16.31
CA TYR A 24 57.91 -34.71 -16.51
C TYR A 24 57.23 -34.22 -15.24
N LEU A 25 57.58 -34.76 -14.07
CA LEU A 25 57.05 -34.29 -12.79
C LEU A 25 57.51 -32.85 -12.45
N GLY A 26 58.75 -32.52 -12.72
CA GLY A 26 59.29 -31.16 -12.58
C GLY A 26 58.55 -30.17 -13.47
N THR A 27 58.38 -30.51 -14.73
CA THR A 27 57.63 -29.71 -15.70
C THR A 27 56.18 -29.50 -15.31
N LEU A 28 55.46 -30.55 -14.85
CA LEU A 28 54.11 -30.44 -14.34
C LEU A 28 54.00 -29.53 -13.13
N PHE A 29 54.98 -29.58 -12.22
CA PHE A 29 55.00 -28.76 -11.03
C PHE A 29 55.20 -27.27 -11.36
N ASP A 30 56.16 -26.96 -12.24
CA ASP A 30 56.45 -25.59 -12.64
C ASP A 30 55.29 -24.97 -13.42
N ILE A 31 54.71 -25.71 -14.36
CA ILE A 31 53.51 -25.26 -15.11
C ILE A 31 52.33 -25.03 -14.17
N SER A 32 52.07 -25.95 -13.25
CA SER A 32 50.98 -25.79 -12.30
C SER A 32 51.16 -24.53 -11.43
N LYS A 33 52.36 -24.29 -10.93
CA LYS A 33 52.68 -23.13 -10.08
C LYS A 33 52.43 -21.81 -10.79
N ASP A 34 52.83 -21.69 -12.06
CA ASP A 34 52.68 -20.47 -12.83
C ASP A 34 51.23 -20.25 -13.31
N LEU A 35 50.51 -21.33 -13.63
CA LEU A 35 49.10 -21.25 -14.01
C LEU A 35 48.19 -20.84 -12.83
N PHE A 36 48.42 -21.35 -11.60
CA PHE A 36 47.60 -21.02 -10.43
C PHE A 36 47.84 -19.62 -9.87
N GLY A 37 48.90 -18.92 -10.29
CA GLY A 37 49.19 -17.52 -9.90
C GLY A 37 48.49 -16.47 -10.73
N THR A 38 47.88 -16.85 -11.88
CA THR A 38 47.31 -15.95 -12.86
C THR A 38 45.79 -16.16 -12.90
N LEU A 39 45.01 -15.08 -12.75
CA LEU A 39 43.52 -15.12 -12.75
C LEU A 39 42.92 -14.60 -14.06
N ASP A 40 43.73 -14.08 -14.97
CA ASP A 40 43.30 -13.61 -16.28
C ASP A 40 43.35 -14.76 -17.32
N THR A 41 42.18 -15.07 -17.88
CA THR A 41 42.01 -16.18 -18.84
C THR A 41 42.96 -16.10 -20.04
N ALA A 42 43.15 -14.91 -20.62
CA ALA A 42 44.02 -14.74 -21.76
C ALA A 42 45.50 -15.02 -21.39
N SER A 43 45.94 -14.55 -20.24
CA SER A 43 47.28 -14.79 -19.71
C SER A 43 47.49 -16.27 -19.36
N ILE A 44 46.50 -16.96 -18.81
CA ILE A 44 46.58 -18.40 -18.56
C ILE A 44 46.82 -19.16 -19.87
N LEU A 45 46.03 -18.86 -20.90
CA LEU A 45 46.14 -19.53 -22.21
C LEU A 45 47.50 -19.22 -22.90
N GLN A 46 47.93 -17.97 -22.86
CA GLN A 46 49.21 -17.56 -23.44
C GLN A 46 50.38 -18.26 -22.77
N ASN A 47 50.45 -18.23 -21.45
CA ASN A 47 51.54 -18.88 -20.69
C ASN A 47 51.53 -20.40 -20.89
N PHE A 48 50.32 -21.00 -20.84
CA PHE A 48 50.17 -22.43 -21.07
C PHE A 48 50.65 -22.86 -22.45
N LEU A 49 50.28 -22.13 -23.51
CA LEU A 49 50.70 -22.39 -24.87
C LEU A 49 52.23 -22.33 -24.98
N LEU A 50 52.86 -21.23 -24.52
CA LEU A 50 54.28 -21.00 -24.57
C LEU A 50 55.07 -22.09 -23.83
N MET A 51 54.65 -22.45 -22.63
CA MET A 51 55.26 -23.49 -21.82
C MET A 51 55.15 -24.87 -22.49
N THR A 52 53.98 -25.18 -23.04
CA THR A 52 53.74 -26.43 -23.76
C THR A 52 54.64 -26.50 -25.02
N MET A 53 54.67 -25.46 -25.83
CA MET A 53 55.52 -25.40 -27.01
C MET A 53 57.01 -25.55 -26.66
N GLY A 54 57.47 -24.88 -25.61
CA GLY A 54 58.86 -25.02 -25.12
C GLY A 54 59.18 -26.42 -24.65
N ASN A 55 58.33 -27.10 -23.93
CA ASN A 55 58.56 -28.45 -23.43
C ASN A 55 58.60 -29.51 -24.54
N PHE A 56 57.84 -29.34 -25.59
CA PHE A 56 57.75 -30.29 -26.69
C PHE A 56 58.67 -29.91 -27.89
N GLY A 57 59.39 -28.80 -27.78
CA GLY A 57 60.30 -28.34 -28.88
C GLY A 57 59.53 -27.98 -30.14
N VAL A 58 58.38 -27.29 -29.98
CA VAL A 58 57.49 -26.90 -31.06
C VAL A 58 57.61 -25.39 -31.28
N VAL A 59 57.60 -24.93 -32.51
CA VAL A 59 57.70 -23.51 -32.85
C VAL A 59 56.39 -22.86 -33.08
N GLU A 60 55.37 -23.60 -33.52
CA GLU A 60 54.09 -23.12 -33.92
C GLU A 60 52.97 -23.80 -33.08
N GLY A 61 52.04 -23.02 -32.54
CA GLY A 61 50.91 -23.55 -31.81
C GLY A 61 49.83 -22.50 -31.53
N PHE A 62 48.63 -22.96 -31.31
CA PHE A 62 47.51 -22.09 -30.92
C PHE A 62 46.55 -22.80 -29.99
N VAL A 63 45.75 -21.99 -29.27
CA VAL A 63 44.59 -22.43 -28.48
C VAL A 63 43.40 -21.58 -28.89
N VAL A 64 42.28 -22.23 -29.18
CA VAL A 64 41.01 -21.59 -29.46
C VAL A 64 39.99 -22.07 -28.42
N ILE A 65 39.16 -21.12 -27.92
CA ILE A 65 38.00 -21.39 -27.06
C ILE A 65 36.80 -20.78 -27.72
N ILE A 66 35.71 -21.54 -27.83
CA ILE A 66 34.44 -21.11 -28.39
C ILE A 66 33.33 -21.25 -27.35
N ASN A 67 32.33 -20.40 -27.45
CA ASN A 67 31.05 -20.61 -26.80
C ASN A 67 30.20 -21.56 -27.67
N LEU A 68 29.71 -22.64 -27.10
CA LEU A 68 28.97 -23.68 -27.83
C LEU A 68 27.57 -23.21 -28.25
N ASP A 69 26.94 -22.28 -27.49
CA ASP A 69 25.59 -21.78 -27.76
C ASP A 69 25.63 -20.74 -28.90
N SER A 70 26.51 -19.73 -28.79
CA SER A 70 26.65 -18.68 -29.81
C SER A 70 27.51 -19.07 -30.98
N LYS A 71 28.35 -20.12 -30.83
CA LYS A 71 29.35 -20.56 -31.80
C LYS A 71 30.39 -19.47 -32.12
N GLU A 72 30.60 -18.53 -31.23
CA GLU A 72 31.60 -17.48 -31.40
C GLU A 72 32.90 -17.82 -30.65
N THR A 73 34.03 -17.35 -31.19
CA THR A 73 35.32 -17.46 -30.50
C THR A 73 35.32 -16.55 -29.28
N VAL A 74 35.59 -17.12 -28.12
CA VAL A 74 35.74 -16.38 -26.87
C VAL A 74 37.19 -15.97 -26.66
N HIS A 75 38.13 -16.89 -26.92
CA HIS A 75 39.57 -16.63 -26.84
C HIS A 75 40.28 -17.34 -27.97
N PHE A 76 41.25 -16.64 -28.56
CA PHE A 76 42.21 -17.19 -29.52
C PHE A 76 43.60 -16.70 -29.16
N VAL A 77 44.53 -17.62 -28.96
CA VAL A 77 45.93 -17.35 -28.63
C VAL A 77 46.79 -18.18 -29.55
N SER A 78 47.75 -17.57 -30.21
CA SER A 78 48.66 -18.24 -31.12
C SER A 78 50.09 -17.78 -30.94
N ASN A 79 51.03 -18.62 -31.29
CA ASN A 79 52.46 -18.30 -31.29
C ASN A 79 53.19 -19.01 -32.46
N GLY A 80 54.20 -18.33 -33.03
CA GLY A 80 55.09 -18.89 -34.05
C GLY A 80 54.64 -18.67 -35.50
N PHE A 81 53.37 -18.34 -35.74
CA PHE A 81 52.81 -18.16 -37.09
C PHE A 81 53.21 -16.79 -37.71
N HIS A 82 54.24 -16.76 -38.56
CA HIS A 82 54.72 -15.50 -39.11
C HIS A 82 54.22 -15.19 -40.54
N ASN A 83 53.73 -16.18 -41.28
CA ASN A 83 53.30 -16.05 -42.67
C ASN A 83 51.82 -16.41 -42.93
N ILE A 84 51.03 -16.57 -41.92
CA ILE A 84 49.63 -16.98 -42.03
C ILE A 84 48.73 -15.86 -41.54
N ASP A 85 47.60 -15.66 -42.20
CA ASP A 85 46.53 -14.79 -41.71
C ASP A 85 45.87 -15.43 -40.45
N LEU A 86 46.12 -14.82 -39.29
CA LEU A 86 45.66 -15.32 -38.01
C LEU A 86 44.10 -15.41 -37.95
N ALA A 87 43.38 -14.54 -38.68
CA ALA A 87 41.93 -14.62 -38.75
C ALA A 87 41.44 -15.88 -39.50
N GLN A 88 42.17 -16.26 -40.59
CA GLN A 88 41.87 -17.51 -41.28
C GLN A 88 42.23 -18.74 -40.46
N LEU A 89 43.30 -18.67 -39.66
CA LEU A 89 43.68 -19.75 -38.74
C LEU A 89 42.64 -19.95 -37.64
N GLU A 90 42.16 -18.85 -37.09
CA GLU A 90 41.11 -18.86 -36.09
C GLU A 90 39.79 -19.46 -36.64
N ASP A 91 39.35 -19.02 -37.83
CA ASP A 91 38.15 -19.53 -38.47
C ASP A 91 38.24 -21.04 -38.76
N ARG A 92 39.41 -21.49 -39.24
CA ARG A 92 39.66 -22.92 -39.47
C ARG A 92 39.69 -23.73 -38.17
N ALA A 93 40.32 -23.20 -37.13
CA ALA A 93 40.38 -23.85 -35.83
C ALA A 93 38.98 -24.04 -35.23
N LYS A 94 38.16 -23.01 -35.34
CA LYS A 94 36.76 -23.01 -34.95
C LYS A 94 35.95 -24.05 -35.74
N GLU A 95 36.12 -24.10 -37.07
CA GLU A 95 35.46 -25.09 -37.92
C GLU A 95 35.80 -26.52 -37.53
N ILE A 96 37.09 -26.81 -37.32
CA ILE A 96 37.58 -28.14 -36.90
C ILE A 96 36.96 -28.50 -35.54
N LEU A 97 36.96 -27.56 -34.58
CA LEU A 97 36.40 -27.77 -33.25
C LEU A 97 34.88 -28.06 -33.29
N LEU A 98 34.14 -27.36 -34.15
CA LEU A 98 32.72 -27.59 -34.35
C LEU A 98 32.38 -28.88 -35.10
N LEU A 99 33.29 -29.35 -35.98
CA LEU A 99 33.12 -30.58 -36.74
C LEU A 99 33.59 -31.82 -35.99
N SER A 100 34.55 -31.68 -35.08
CA SER A 100 34.89 -32.73 -34.17
C SER A 100 33.73 -32.88 -33.16
N GLU A 101 32.88 -33.87 -33.33
CA GLU A 101 31.84 -34.18 -32.34
C GLU A 101 32.48 -34.37 -30.96
N ILE A 102 32.68 -33.27 -30.23
CA ILE A 102 33.21 -33.27 -28.86
C ILE A 102 32.09 -33.76 -27.92
N SER A 103 31.66 -35.00 -28.14
CA SER A 103 30.69 -35.70 -27.30
C SER A 103 31.37 -36.46 -26.16
N ASN A 104 32.70 -36.49 -26.16
CA ASN A 104 33.44 -37.24 -25.16
C ASN A 104 34.11 -36.30 -24.16
N PRO A 105 33.85 -36.41 -22.84
CA PRO A 105 34.52 -35.57 -21.84
C PRO A 105 36.00 -35.91 -21.61
N ALA A 106 36.49 -36.95 -22.27
CA ALA A 106 37.90 -37.35 -22.16
C ALA A 106 38.75 -36.49 -23.10
N VAL A 107 39.80 -35.86 -22.55
CA VAL A 107 40.81 -35.14 -23.32
C VAL A 107 41.66 -36.19 -24.04
N GLU A 108 41.66 -36.17 -25.37
CA GLU A 108 42.45 -37.11 -26.20
C GLU A 108 43.33 -36.28 -27.15
N VAL A 109 44.53 -36.81 -27.45
CA VAL A 109 45.44 -36.23 -28.46
C VAL A 109 45.13 -36.86 -29.80
N ILE A 110 44.74 -36.02 -30.76
CA ILE A 110 44.37 -36.43 -32.13
C ILE A 110 45.51 -36.06 -33.06
N ASP A 111 46.06 -37.02 -33.77
CA ASP A 111 47.07 -36.75 -34.80
C ASP A 111 46.44 -35.98 -35.98
N SER A 112 47.24 -35.10 -36.64
CA SER A 112 46.71 -34.26 -37.73
C SER A 112 46.14 -35.06 -38.89
N LYS A 113 46.58 -36.29 -39.10
CA LYS A 113 46.07 -37.21 -40.14
C LYS A 113 44.65 -37.67 -39.91
N GLU A 114 44.18 -37.58 -38.67
CA GLU A 114 42.83 -37.96 -38.23
C GLU A 114 41.87 -36.78 -38.20
N LEU A 115 42.42 -35.55 -38.27
CA LEU A 115 41.62 -34.33 -38.30
C LEU A 115 41.05 -34.08 -39.71
N ARG A 116 39.80 -33.60 -39.79
CA ARG A 116 39.21 -33.16 -41.06
C ARG A 116 39.77 -31.78 -41.45
N SER A 117 40.56 -31.71 -42.52
CA SER A 117 41.16 -30.47 -43.08
C SER A 117 42.01 -29.69 -42.07
N PRO A 118 43.03 -30.32 -41.41
CA PRO A 118 43.89 -29.58 -40.50
C PRO A 118 44.68 -28.52 -41.26
N PRO A 119 45.09 -27.41 -40.61
CA PRO A 119 46.11 -26.52 -41.12
C PRO A 119 47.42 -27.34 -41.39
N GLU A 120 48.16 -27.04 -42.47
CA GLU A 120 49.38 -27.79 -42.83
C GLU A 120 50.46 -27.75 -41.72
N GLU A 121 50.37 -26.75 -40.86
CA GLU A 121 51.29 -26.49 -39.77
C GLU A 121 50.98 -27.25 -38.48
N VAL A 122 49.82 -27.95 -38.41
CA VAL A 122 49.37 -28.69 -37.21
C VAL A 122 49.80 -30.13 -37.29
N ALA A 123 50.56 -30.63 -36.30
CA ALA A 123 50.92 -32.01 -36.14
C ALA A 123 49.99 -32.80 -35.20
N CYS A 124 49.48 -32.15 -34.15
CA CYS A 124 48.48 -32.75 -33.24
C CYS A 124 47.54 -31.71 -32.69
N ALA A 125 46.36 -32.15 -32.30
CA ALA A 125 45.36 -31.34 -31.63
C ALA A 125 44.85 -32.03 -30.36
N VAL A 126 44.46 -31.21 -29.36
CA VAL A 126 43.93 -31.66 -28.10
C VAL A 126 42.62 -30.89 -27.84
N PRO A 127 41.49 -31.43 -28.23
CA PRO A 127 40.17 -30.84 -27.88
C PRO A 127 39.86 -31.02 -26.39
N PHE A 128 39.19 -30.04 -25.81
CA PHE A 128 38.81 -30.06 -24.40
C PHE A 128 37.51 -29.28 -24.16
N ASN A 129 36.81 -29.63 -23.07
CA ASN A 129 35.67 -28.89 -22.58
C ASN A 129 36.05 -28.17 -21.29
N ILE A 130 35.69 -26.88 -21.15
CA ILE A 130 35.90 -26.12 -19.92
C ILE A 130 34.67 -26.29 -19.03
N ASP A 131 33.51 -26.14 -19.62
CA ASP A 131 32.20 -26.31 -18.98
C ASP A 131 31.15 -26.80 -20.01
N LYS A 132 29.85 -26.68 -19.69
CA LYS A 132 28.76 -27.10 -20.59
C LYS A 132 28.55 -26.19 -21.78
N SER A 133 29.03 -24.93 -21.71
CA SER A 133 28.82 -23.88 -22.70
C SER A 133 30.10 -23.48 -23.42
N SER A 134 31.27 -24.00 -23.00
CA SER A 134 32.56 -23.59 -23.52
C SER A 134 33.46 -24.78 -23.83
N ALA A 135 33.92 -24.85 -25.04
CA ALA A 135 34.87 -25.85 -25.51
C ALA A 135 36.08 -25.20 -26.12
N GLY A 136 37.19 -25.88 -26.12
CA GLY A 136 38.42 -25.40 -26.74
C GLY A 136 39.21 -26.50 -27.43
N MET A 137 40.24 -26.08 -28.15
CA MET A 137 41.18 -26.95 -28.79
C MET A 137 42.58 -26.32 -28.75
N MET A 138 43.56 -27.08 -28.33
CA MET A 138 44.95 -26.73 -28.46
C MET A 138 45.55 -27.49 -29.67
N CYS A 139 46.22 -26.77 -30.54
CA CYS A 139 46.93 -27.32 -31.70
C CYS A 139 48.41 -27.02 -31.59
N LEU A 140 49.21 -28.02 -31.85
CA LEU A 140 50.68 -27.90 -31.87
C LEU A 140 51.25 -28.33 -33.23
N GLY A 141 52.22 -27.62 -33.69
CA GLY A 141 52.98 -27.91 -34.91
C GLY A 141 53.91 -29.10 -34.77
N PRO A 142 54.66 -29.40 -35.83
CA PRO A 142 55.75 -30.41 -35.83
C PRO A 142 56.90 -30.02 -34.88
N LYS A 143 57.52 -31.02 -34.30
CA LYS A 143 58.73 -30.80 -33.49
C LYS A 143 59.86 -30.35 -34.33
N ILE A 144 60.75 -29.56 -33.75
CA ILE A 144 61.99 -29.08 -34.43
C ILE A 144 62.89 -30.26 -34.98
N ILE A 145 62.79 -31.42 -34.25
CA ILE A 145 63.59 -32.63 -34.59
C ILE A 145 62.84 -33.54 -35.56
N ASP A 146 61.72 -33.18 -36.05
CA ASP A 146 60.79 -33.91 -36.96
C ASP A 146 60.49 -35.38 -36.54
N ASP A 147 60.44 -35.60 -35.21
CA ASP A 147 59.99 -36.87 -34.60
C ASP A 147 58.51 -36.85 -34.29
N PRO A 148 57.81 -38.00 -34.48
CA PRO A 148 56.39 -38.05 -34.08
C PRO A 148 56.19 -37.94 -32.55
N TYR A 149 55.02 -37.50 -32.11
CA TYR A 149 54.68 -37.43 -30.71
C TYR A 149 54.58 -38.85 -30.15
N THR A 150 55.34 -39.15 -29.10
CA THR A 150 55.32 -40.46 -28.41
C THR A 150 54.08 -40.59 -27.53
N GLU A 151 53.70 -41.83 -27.18
CA GLU A 151 52.53 -42.08 -26.29
C GLU A 151 52.68 -41.42 -24.90
N ASP A 152 53.89 -41.33 -24.37
CA ASP A 152 54.13 -40.70 -23.08
C ASP A 152 54.04 -39.17 -23.18
N GLU A 153 54.49 -38.55 -24.30
CA GLU A 153 54.28 -37.16 -24.57
C GLU A 153 52.79 -36.82 -24.75
N LYS A 154 52.00 -37.68 -25.40
CA LYS A 154 50.56 -37.50 -25.54
C LYS A 154 49.87 -37.53 -24.16
N LYS A 155 50.26 -38.46 -23.25
CA LYS A 155 49.77 -38.51 -21.88
C LYS A 155 50.11 -37.22 -21.09
N LEU A 156 51.32 -36.68 -21.29
CA LEU A 156 51.75 -35.43 -20.68
C LEU A 156 50.90 -34.25 -21.19
N LEU A 157 50.65 -34.18 -22.51
CA LEU A 157 49.80 -33.17 -23.10
C LEU A 157 48.37 -33.20 -22.52
N ILE A 158 47.80 -34.40 -22.36
CA ILE A 158 46.50 -34.57 -21.72
C ILE A 158 46.52 -34.05 -20.28
N THR A 159 47.55 -34.36 -19.52
CA THR A 159 47.66 -33.93 -18.12
C THR A 159 47.80 -32.41 -17.99
N LEU A 160 48.64 -31.82 -18.86
CA LEU A 160 48.80 -30.38 -18.93
C LEU A 160 47.51 -29.65 -19.33
N THR A 161 46.79 -30.17 -20.33
CA THR A 161 45.53 -29.62 -20.78
C THR A 161 44.48 -29.69 -19.65
N ASN A 162 44.40 -30.77 -18.89
CA ASN A 162 43.53 -30.88 -17.75
C ASN A 162 43.88 -29.86 -16.65
N SER A 163 45.19 -29.61 -16.41
CA SER A 163 45.62 -28.58 -15.45
C SER A 163 45.20 -27.16 -15.90
N MET A 164 45.30 -26.88 -17.21
CA MET A 164 44.83 -25.63 -17.80
C MET A 164 43.34 -25.46 -17.66
N ILE A 165 42.55 -26.51 -17.91
CA ILE A 165 41.09 -26.48 -17.74
C ILE A 165 40.71 -26.10 -16.30
N ILE A 166 41.38 -26.71 -15.32
CA ILE A 166 41.14 -26.39 -13.89
C ILE A 166 41.48 -24.95 -13.58
N ALA A 167 42.61 -24.44 -14.13
CA ALA A 167 43.03 -23.04 -13.96
C ALA A 167 41.99 -22.05 -14.55
N LEU A 168 41.47 -22.36 -15.75
CA LEU A 168 40.44 -21.57 -16.42
C LEU A 168 39.11 -21.56 -15.61
N GLN A 169 38.69 -22.73 -15.14
CA GLN A 169 37.47 -22.85 -14.29
C GLN A 169 37.62 -22.06 -12.99
N ASN A 170 38.79 -22.11 -12.34
CA ASN A 170 39.06 -21.35 -11.13
C ASN A 170 39.05 -19.82 -11.38
N ALA A 171 39.63 -19.40 -12.49
CA ALA A 171 39.65 -17.98 -12.88
C ALA A 171 38.22 -17.45 -13.12
N GLY A 172 37.38 -18.20 -13.86
CA GLY A 172 35.97 -17.86 -14.09
C GLY A 172 35.16 -17.81 -12.80
N ALA A 173 35.30 -18.81 -11.95
CA ALA A 173 34.63 -18.84 -10.66
C ALA A 173 35.04 -17.67 -9.74
N PHE A 174 36.33 -17.30 -9.76
CA PHE A 174 36.82 -16.16 -8.97
C PHE A 174 36.23 -14.82 -9.46
N GLU A 175 36.12 -14.64 -10.75
CA GLU A 175 35.53 -13.44 -11.34
C GLU A 175 34.04 -13.32 -10.99
N GLU A 176 33.30 -14.42 -11.09
CA GLU A 176 31.90 -14.48 -10.70
C GLU A 176 31.70 -14.15 -9.20
N ILE A 177 32.53 -14.74 -8.31
CA ILE A 177 32.49 -14.45 -6.87
C ILE A 177 32.75 -12.97 -6.60
N ASN A 178 33.72 -12.37 -7.27
CA ASN A 178 34.03 -10.95 -7.09
C ASN A 178 32.86 -10.06 -7.53
N GLN A 179 32.20 -10.38 -8.64
CA GLN A 179 31.03 -9.64 -9.10
C GLN A 179 29.85 -9.79 -8.12
N LEU A 180 29.58 -11.02 -7.67
CA LEU A 180 28.52 -11.26 -6.68
C LEU A 180 28.78 -10.53 -5.34
N ASN A 181 30.02 -10.50 -4.88
CA ASN A 181 30.39 -9.77 -3.68
C ASN A 181 30.15 -8.26 -3.81
N LYS A 182 30.48 -7.70 -5.00
CA LYS A 182 30.22 -6.29 -5.27
C LYS A 182 28.72 -5.98 -5.24
N ASP A 183 27.94 -6.78 -5.95
CA ASP A 183 26.48 -6.64 -6.00
C ASP A 183 25.83 -6.78 -4.60
N LEU A 184 26.34 -7.73 -3.81
CA LEU A 184 25.90 -7.94 -2.43
C LEU A 184 26.17 -6.71 -1.55
N LEU A 185 27.37 -6.12 -1.69
CA LEU A 185 27.73 -4.92 -0.94
C LEU A 185 26.82 -3.73 -1.27
N GLU A 186 26.57 -3.52 -2.57
CA GLU A 186 25.68 -2.45 -3.04
C GLU A 186 24.25 -2.64 -2.50
N LYS A 187 23.72 -3.86 -2.57
CA LYS A 187 22.38 -4.18 -2.02
C LYS A 187 22.33 -4.02 -0.52
N SER A 188 23.39 -4.41 0.21
CA SER A 188 23.46 -4.24 1.66
C SER A 188 23.41 -2.77 2.07
N GLN A 189 24.17 -1.91 1.39
CA GLN A 189 24.17 -0.46 1.63
C GLN A 189 22.79 0.17 1.33
N GLN A 190 22.15 -0.26 0.24
CA GLN A 190 20.81 0.21 -0.11
C GLN A 190 19.78 -0.21 0.94
N LEU A 191 19.88 -1.45 1.43
CA LEU A 191 18.98 -1.97 2.47
C LEU A 191 19.14 -1.19 3.78
N GLU A 192 20.38 -0.91 4.22
CA GLU A 192 20.64 -0.11 5.42
C GLU A 192 20.00 1.29 5.33
N LYS A 193 20.14 1.95 4.17
CA LYS A 193 19.52 3.25 3.93
C LYS A 193 17.99 3.18 4.03
N THR A 194 17.40 2.17 3.39
CA THR A 194 15.94 1.97 3.43
C THR A 194 15.43 1.69 4.83
N VAL A 195 16.17 0.93 5.65
CA VAL A 195 15.83 0.66 7.05
C VAL A 195 15.81 1.96 7.87
N VAL A 196 16.80 2.83 7.69
CA VAL A 196 16.85 4.12 8.39
C VAL A 196 15.67 5.02 8.00
N GLU A 197 15.37 5.11 6.70
CA GLU A 197 14.22 5.88 6.19
C GLU A 197 12.89 5.34 6.74
N LEU A 198 12.72 4.02 6.75
CA LEU A 198 11.53 3.36 7.29
C LEU A 198 11.36 3.62 8.79
N GLN A 199 12.43 3.52 9.58
CA GLN A 199 12.40 3.83 11.02
C GLN A 199 12.01 5.28 11.28
N ALA A 200 12.51 6.23 10.48
CA ALA A 200 12.13 7.64 10.58
C ALA A 200 10.65 7.86 10.24
N ALA A 201 10.13 7.19 9.19
CA ALA A 201 8.72 7.23 8.82
C ALA A 201 7.82 6.64 9.91
N MET A 202 8.18 5.49 10.47
CA MET A 202 7.43 4.85 11.57
C MET A 202 7.35 5.76 12.80
N LYS A 203 8.43 6.46 13.17
CA LYS A 203 8.40 7.42 14.29
C LYS A 203 7.44 8.58 14.03
N LYS A 204 7.36 9.08 12.78
CA LYS A 204 6.39 10.12 12.40
C LYS A 204 4.95 9.61 12.52
N VAL A 205 4.67 8.42 11.97
CA VAL A 205 3.33 7.80 12.05
C VAL A 205 2.91 7.61 13.51
N ALA A 206 3.78 7.07 14.36
CA ALA A 206 3.47 6.89 15.78
C ALA A 206 3.17 8.23 16.50
N LYS A 207 3.91 9.31 16.14
CA LYS A 207 3.63 10.65 16.67
C LYS A 207 2.26 11.18 16.24
N TYR A 208 1.91 11.02 14.98
CA TYR A 208 0.60 11.44 14.46
C TYR A 208 -0.55 10.62 15.04
N SER A 209 -0.39 9.30 15.18
CA SER A 209 -1.39 8.44 15.82
C SER A 209 -1.68 8.89 17.25
N LYS A 210 -0.66 9.13 18.05
CA LYS A 210 -0.82 9.64 19.42
C LYS A 210 -1.51 11.00 19.45
N HIS A 211 -1.21 11.88 18.50
CA HIS A 211 -1.85 13.20 18.45
C HIS A 211 -3.34 13.09 18.06
N LEU A 212 -3.67 12.22 17.10
CA LEU A 212 -5.06 11.91 16.73
C LEU A 212 -5.86 11.34 17.92
N GLU A 213 -5.28 10.40 18.68
CA GLU A 213 -5.91 9.86 19.89
C GLU A 213 -6.25 10.96 20.90
N GLN A 214 -5.37 11.94 21.07
CA GLN A 214 -5.60 13.07 21.97
C GLN A 214 -6.74 13.99 21.48
N ILE A 215 -6.81 14.23 20.15
CA ILE A 215 -7.88 15.04 19.54
C ILE A 215 -9.21 14.32 19.71
N ILE A 216 -9.29 13.02 19.37
CA ILE A 216 -10.51 12.23 19.53
C ILE A 216 -10.97 12.21 20.98
N ALA A 217 -10.04 12.03 21.94
CA ALA A 217 -10.40 12.07 23.36
C ALA A 217 -10.97 13.44 23.78
N ALA A 218 -10.43 14.54 23.26
CA ALA A 218 -10.95 15.88 23.56
C ALA A 218 -12.34 16.11 22.93
N LEU A 219 -12.57 15.60 21.70
CA LEU A 219 -13.88 15.66 21.03
C LEU A 219 -14.94 14.83 21.78
N ASN A 220 -14.59 13.64 22.25
CA ASN A 220 -15.51 12.83 23.07
C ASN A 220 -15.96 13.56 24.35
N VAL A 221 -15.03 14.26 25.01
CA VAL A 221 -15.39 15.09 26.17
C VAL A 221 -16.32 16.23 25.77
N ALA A 222 -16.07 16.90 24.63
CA ALA A 222 -16.96 17.95 24.12
C ALA A 222 -18.36 17.40 23.82
N GLN A 223 -18.46 16.21 23.23
CA GLN A 223 -19.72 15.50 22.99
C GLN A 223 -20.50 15.23 24.29
N GLU A 224 -19.83 14.68 25.30
CA GLU A 224 -20.47 14.41 26.61
C GLU A 224 -21.00 15.70 27.23
N VAL A 225 -20.25 16.78 27.20
CA VAL A 225 -20.68 18.10 27.68
C VAL A 225 -21.89 18.59 26.90
N GLN A 226 -21.87 18.52 25.56
CA GLN A 226 -22.94 18.95 24.71
C GLN A 226 -24.25 18.14 24.97
N GLN A 227 -24.14 16.80 25.03
CA GLN A 227 -25.25 15.92 25.33
C GLN A 227 -25.85 16.21 26.71
N SER A 228 -25.04 16.62 27.68
CA SER A 228 -25.55 17.03 29.00
C SER A 228 -26.35 18.32 28.98
N LEU A 229 -26.23 19.14 27.95
CA LEU A 229 -27.03 20.34 27.74
C LEU A 229 -28.45 20.03 27.25
N LEU A 230 -28.64 18.90 26.56
CA LEU A 230 -29.95 18.49 26.07
C LEU A 230 -30.78 17.87 27.21
N PRO A 231 -32.13 17.98 27.13
CA PRO A 231 -33.01 17.41 28.17
C PRO A 231 -32.93 15.89 28.17
N GLN A 232 -32.66 15.32 29.33
CA GLN A 232 -32.61 13.86 29.53
C GLN A 232 -34.01 13.23 29.62
N HIS A 233 -34.98 14.01 30.11
CA HIS A 233 -36.36 13.58 30.28
C HIS A 233 -37.34 14.71 29.95
N PRO A 234 -38.47 14.41 29.31
CA PRO A 234 -39.50 15.38 29.11
C PRO A 234 -40.19 15.76 30.45
N PRO A 235 -40.82 16.94 30.53
CA PRO A 235 -41.63 17.32 31.65
C PRO A 235 -42.75 16.30 31.90
N LYS A 236 -43.04 16.00 33.18
CA LYS A 236 -44.15 15.13 33.56
C LYS A 236 -45.44 15.94 33.59
N GLU A 237 -46.24 15.81 32.53
CA GLU A 237 -47.51 16.49 32.38
C GLU A 237 -48.63 15.46 32.17
N LYS A 238 -49.82 15.72 32.72
CA LYS A 238 -50.94 14.78 32.64
C LYS A 238 -51.72 14.83 31.33
N ARG A 239 -51.67 15.97 30.67
CA ARG A 239 -52.43 16.22 29.42
C ARG A 239 -51.62 16.03 28.16
N PHE A 240 -50.33 15.92 28.29
CA PHE A 240 -49.42 15.71 27.19
C PHE A 240 -48.44 14.60 27.51
N ASP A 241 -48.20 13.76 26.52
CA ASP A 241 -47.12 12.80 26.50
C ASP A 241 -46.09 13.29 25.49
N MET A 242 -44.82 13.39 25.91
CA MET A 242 -43.75 13.98 25.14
C MET A 242 -42.53 13.07 25.11
N ALA A 243 -41.89 13.00 23.97
CA ALA A 243 -40.62 12.31 23.80
C ALA A 243 -39.77 13.01 22.74
N GLY A 244 -38.45 13.09 22.96
CA GLY A 244 -37.52 13.66 22.00
C GLY A 244 -36.16 12.96 22.05
N SER A 245 -35.45 13.02 20.97
CA SER A 245 -34.07 12.54 20.86
C SER A 245 -33.32 13.24 19.75
N SER A 246 -32.00 13.30 19.91
CA SER A 246 -31.07 13.73 18.90
C SER A 246 -29.96 12.67 18.74
N LEU A 247 -29.65 12.31 17.51
CA LEU A 247 -28.57 11.39 17.11
C LEU A 247 -27.60 12.16 16.19
N TYR A 248 -26.44 12.44 16.68
CA TYR A 248 -25.44 13.19 15.93
C TYR A 248 -24.78 12.34 14.84
N CYS A 249 -24.43 12.96 13.73
CA CYS A 249 -23.69 12.33 12.65
C CYS A 249 -22.17 12.31 12.91
N ASP A 250 -21.69 13.33 13.60
CA ASP A 250 -20.29 13.50 14.03
C ASP A 250 -20.15 13.38 15.57
N GLU A 251 -18.96 13.63 16.11
CA GLU A 251 -18.73 13.67 17.56
C GLU A 251 -19.53 14.78 18.23
N THR A 252 -19.82 15.89 17.53
CA THR A 252 -20.66 17.00 18.04
C THR A 252 -21.66 17.42 16.97
N GLY A 253 -22.86 17.81 17.37
CA GLY A 253 -23.97 18.13 16.46
C GLY A 253 -24.39 19.61 16.48
N GLY A 254 -25.02 20.03 15.37
CA GLY A 254 -25.68 21.35 15.23
C GLY A 254 -27.11 21.33 15.72
N ASP A 255 -27.72 20.16 15.79
CA ASP A 255 -29.10 19.97 16.19
C ASP A 255 -29.35 20.29 17.66
N TYR A 256 -30.50 20.88 17.90
CA TYR A 256 -30.95 21.27 19.23
C TYR A 256 -32.41 20.89 19.43
N PHE A 257 -32.73 20.28 20.57
CA PHE A 257 -34.09 20.23 21.10
C PHE A 257 -34.12 20.53 22.60
N ASP A 258 -35.22 21.08 23.07
CA ASP A 258 -35.32 21.38 24.49
C ASP A 258 -36.81 21.40 24.97
N TYR A 259 -36.98 21.20 26.29
CA TYR A 259 -38.20 21.42 27.01
C TYR A 259 -37.93 22.43 28.13
N ILE A 260 -38.54 23.60 28.05
CA ILE A 260 -38.28 24.69 29.00
C ILE A 260 -39.56 25.05 29.69
N GLU A 261 -39.60 24.95 31.02
CA GLU A 261 -40.74 25.41 31.82
C GLU A 261 -40.77 26.94 31.82
N LEU A 262 -41.98 27.51 31.66
CA LEU A 262 -42.21 28.96 31.53
C LEU A 262 -43.11 29.48 32.68
N PRO A 263 -42.63 29.51 33.94
CA PRO A 263 -43.48 29.88 35.07
C PRO A 263 -43.99 31.32 35.02
N GLY A 264 -43.27 32.19 34.27
CA GLY A 264 -43.68 33.59 34.02
C GLY A 264 -44.86 33.75 33.07
N MET A 265 -45.25 32.70 32.33
CA MET A 265 -46.36 32.73 31.35
C MET A 265 -47.62 31.97 31.82
N GLY A 266 -47.57 31.36 32.97
CA GLY A 266 -48.70 30.61 33.56
C GLY A 266 -48.27 29.27 34.14
N LEU A 267 -49.17 28.65 34.91
CA LEU A 267 -48.96 27.32 35.44
C LEU A 267 -49.00 26.28 34.29
N ASP A 268 -48.12 25.28 34.37
CA ASP A 268 -48.07 24.17 33.40
C ASP A 268 -47.89 24.66 31.95
N THR A 269 -47.01 25.70 31.78
CA THR A 269 -46.68 26.25 30.48
C THR A 269 -45.24 25.88 30.13
N TYR A 270 -45.05 25.29 28.97
CA TYR A 270 -43.75 24.76 28.51
C TYR A 270 -43.40 25.26 27.11
N ALA A 271 -42.15 25.60 26.88
CA ALA A 271 -41.64 25.75 25.54
C ALA A 271 -41.03 24.40 25.07
N ILE A 272 -41.33 24.04 23.83
CA ILE A 272 -40.78 22.91 23.10
C ILE A 272 -40.01 23.52 21.92
N VAL A 273 -38.75 23.14 21.82
CA VAL A 273 -37.82 23.74 20.85
C VAL A 273 -37.22 22.66 20.01
N VAL A 274 -37.15 22.86 18.69
CA VAL A 274 -36.32 22.07 17.76
C VAL A 274 -35.64 23.06 16.83
N GLY A 275 -34.37 22.88 16.60
CA GLY A 275 -33.60 23.72 15.72
C GLY A 275 -32.36 23.01 15.18
N ASP A 276 -31.81 23.56 14.11
CA ASP A 276 -30.69 23.02 13.45
C ASP A 276 -29.77 24.17 12.96
N VAL A 277 -28.48 24.06 13.26
CA VAL A 277 -27.42 25.03 12.86
C VAL A 277 -26.81 24.61 11.55
N SER A 278 -26.73 25.54 10.61
CA SER A 278 -26.10 25.35 9.31
C SER A 278 -24.68 24.77 9.42
N GLY A 279 -24.44 23.64 8.75
CA GLY A 279 -23.19 22.87 8.79
C GLY A 279 -23.09 21.97 10.00
N HIS A 280 -22.03 21.21 10.13
CA HIS A 280 -21.84 20.20 11.17
C HIS A 280 -20.49 20.35 11.92
N GLY A 281 -20.32 19.59 12.98
CA GLY A 281 -19.10 19.55 13.78
C GLY A 281 -19.01 20.64 14.85
N ILE A 282 -17.80 20.97 15.30
CA ILE A 282 -17.55 21.84 16.47
C ILE A 282 -18.15 23.22 16.33
N SER A 283 -18.11 23.81 15.15
CA SER A 283 -18.58 25.19 14.92
C SER A 283 -20.08 25.30 15.14
N SER A 284 -20.88 24.38 14.56
CA SER A 284 -22.32 24.31 14.73
C SER A 284 -22.71 23.97 16.17
N ALA A 285 -21.95 23.08 16.81
CA ALA A 285 -22.14 22.72 18.22
C ALA A 285 -21.98 23.92 19.17
N LEU A 286 -20.99 24.78 18.92
CA LEU A 286 -20.77 26.00 19.72
C LEU A 286 -21.90 27.01 19.53
N LEU A 287 -22.34 27.24 18.29
CA LEU A 287 -23.46 28.13 18.01
C LEU A 287 -24.77 27.60 18.64
N MET A 288 -25.03 26.30 18.52
CA MET A 288 -26.15 25.63 19.16
C MET A 288 -26.19 25.91 20.69
N ALA A 289 -25.03 25.70 21.36
CA ALA A 289 -24.91 25.96 22.79
C ALA A 289 -25.18 27.44 23.16
N GLY A 290 -24.70 28.39 22.32
CA GLY A 290 -24.96 29.81 22.43
C GLY A 290 -26.43 30.13 22.29
N VAL A 291 -27.08 29.63 21.22
CA VAL A 291 -28.53 29.85 20.99
C VAL A 291 -29.36 29.27 22.13
N ARG A 292 -29.05 28.07 22.62
CA ARG A 292 -29.67 27.49 23.81
C ARG A 292 -29.57 28.42 25.01
N ALA A 293 -28.38 28.98 25.26
CA ALA A 293 -28.20 29.90 26.41
C ALA A 293 -29.04 31.18 26.24
N TYR A 294 -29.11 31.75 25.04
CA TYR A 294 -29.93 32.92 24.74
C TYR A 294 -31.42 32.64 24.94
N LEU A 295 -31.91 31.52 24.40
CA LEU A 295 -33.29 31.09 24.57
C LEU A 295 -33.67 30.90 26.07
N ARG A 296 -32.86 30.12 26.79
CA ARG A 296 -33.11 29.87 28.23
C ARG A 296 -33.01 31.14 29.08
N GLY A 297 -32.14 32.07 28.72
CA GLY A 297 -32.04 33.37 29.37
C GLY A 297 -33.24 34.25 29.06
N ARG A 298 -33.67 34.34 27.79
CA ARG A 298 -34.77 35.20 27.35
C ARG A 298 -36.13 34.76 27.87
N VAL A 299 -36.41 33.47 27.91
CA VAL A 299 -37.73 32.93 28.37
C VAL A 299 -37.99 33.10 29.86
N THR A 300 -37.00 33.52 30.64
CA THR A 300 -37.21 33.93 32.06
C THR A 300 -38.03 35.19 32.17
N GLN A 301 -38.14 35.98 31.09
CA GLN A 301 -38.96 37.19 31.03
C GLN A 301 -40.22 36.92 30.23
N ALA A 302 -41.37 37.18 30.84
CA ALA A 302 -42.65 37.02 30.15
C ALA A 302 -42.79 37.98 28.96
N GLY A 303 -43.58 37.57 27.96
CA GLY A 303 -43.84 38.36 26.77
C GLY A 303 -44.39 37.57 25.60
N PRO A 304 -44.73 38.17 24.49
CA PRO A 304 -45.12 37.48 23.26
C PRO A 304 -43.99 36.56 22.74
N VAL A 305 -44.36 35.38 22.24
CA VAL A 305 -43.39 34.38 21.74
C VAL A 305 -42.57 34.95 20.58
N ALA A 306 -43.21 35.73 19.69
CA ALA A 306 -42.56 36.40 18.60
C ALA A 306 -41.48 37.40 19.05
N GLU A 307 -41.71 38.10 20.14
CA GLU A 307 -40.77 39.06 20.72
C GLU A 307 -39.55 38.36 21.30
N MET A 308 -39.80 37.23 22.00
CA MET A 308 -38.69 36.38 22.53
C MET A 308 -37.75 35.92 21.45
N ILE A 309 -38.28 35.44 20.33
CA ILE A 309 -37.47 34.92 19.21
C ILE A 309 -36.79 36.06 18.44
N THR A 310 -37.43 37.21 18.33
CA THR A 310 -36.81 38.44 17.74
C THR A 310 -35.62 38.90 18.58
N ASP A 311 -35.70 38.90 19.89
CA ASP A 311 -34.59 39.27 20.78
C ASP A 311 -33.41 38.28 20.68
N VAL A 312 -33.72 36.96 20.61
CA VAL A 312 -32.72 35.91 20.41
C VAL A 312 -32.05 36.07 19.04
N ASN A 313 -32.81 36.36 17.98
CA ASN A 313 -32.27 36.56 16.64
C ASN A 313 -31.24 37.68 16.61
N ARG A 314 -31.45 38.80 17.31
CA ARG A 314 -30.47 39.89 17.38
C ARG A 314 -29.14 39.43 17.99
N LEU A 315 -29.19 38.60 19.05
CA LEU A 315 -27.99 38.07 19.70
C LEU A 315 -27.27 37.10 18.76
N VAL A 316 -28.01 36.19 18.14
CA VAL A 316 -27.43 35.23 17.18
C VAL A 316 -26.81 35.96 15.97
N SER A 317 -27.50 36.94 15.42
CA SER A 317 -26.96 37.73 14.31
C SER A 317 -25.63 38.43 14.65
N ALA A 318 -25.50 38.95 15.88
CA ALA A 318 -24.27 39.57 16.33
C ALA A 318 -23.10 38.56 16.41
N ASP A 319 -23.39 37.32 16.83
CA ASP A 319 -22.35 36.25 16.92
C ASP A 319 -21.96 35.65 15.57
N THR A 320 -22.86 35.72 14.58
CA THR A 320 -22.68 35.03 13.29
C THR A 320 -22.23 35.93 12.13
N ILE A 321 -22.00 37.23 12.38
CA ILE A 321 -21.60 38.22 11.36
C ILE A 321 -20.37 37.74 10.54
N GLU A 322 -19.37 37.17 11.19
CA GLU A 322 -18.13 36.77 10.53
C GLU A 322 -18.20 35.35 9.96
N THR A 323 -19.00 34.47 10.57
CA THR A 323 -19.08 33.05 10.20
C THR A 323 -20.10 32.76 9.13
N ASN A 324 -21.07 33.66 8.92
CA ASN A 324 -22.26 33.46 8.07
C ASN A 324 -23.07 32.22 8.43
N GLN A 325 -22.93 31.72 9.65
CA GLN A 325 -23.76 30.62 10.15
C GLN A 325 -25.15 31.13 10.53
N PHE A 326 -26.11 30.26 10.46
CA PHE A 326 -27.49 30.54 10.87
C PHE A 326 -28.07 29.31 11.53
N MET A 327 -29.21 29.49 12.24
CA MET A 327 -29.94 28.38 12.84
C MET A 327 -31.39 28.41 12.40
N THR A 328 -31.88 27.28 11.88
CA THR A 328 -33.35 27.10 11.73
C THR A 328 -33.92 26.76 13.09
N LEU A 329 -35.09 27.34 13.43
CA LEU A 329 -35.70 27.10 14.73
C LEU A 329 -37.22 26.99 14.62
N PHE A 330 -37.80 25.98 15.30
CA PHE A 330 -39.21 25.89 15.61
C PHE A 330 -39.37 26.04 17.14
N PHE A 331 -39.95 27.13 17.58
CA PHE A 331 -40.17 27.41 18.99
C PHE A 331 -41.67 27.43 19.25
N LEU A 332 -42.15 26.52 20.09
CA LEU A 332 -43.57 26.33 20.42
C LEU A 332 -43.75 26.45 21.91
N VAL A 333 -44.65 27.31 22.32
CA VAL A 333 -45.15 27.39 23.69
C VAL A 333 -46.48 26.69 23.79
N MET A 334 -46.62 25.81 24.78
CA MET A 334 -47.80 25.01 25.08
C MET A 334 -48.33 25.34 26.45
N GLU A 335 -49.61 25.70 26.51
CA GLU A 335 -50.38 25.85 27.73
C GLU A 335 -51.13 24.53 28.02
N ALA A 336 -50.67 23.74 28.97
CA ALA A 336 -51.22 22.42 29.23
C ALA A 336 -52.69 22.45 29.68
N GLN A 337 -53.12 23.51 30.39
CA GLN A 337 -54.48 23.66 30.91
C GLN A 337 -55.53 23.85 29.81
N THR A 338 -55.20 24.60 28.77
CA THR A 338 -56.10 24.98 27.68
C THR A 338 -55.90 24.15 26.41
N GLY A 339 -54.77 23.44 26.27
CA GLY A 339 -54.38 22.80 25.02
C GLY A 339 -53.95 23.80 23.94
N ARG A 340 -53.84 25.11 24.29
CA ARG A 340 -53.41 26.14 23.36
C ARG A 340 -51.93 26.04 23.11
N ILE A 341 -51.57 26.10 21.84
CA ILE A 341 -50.16 26.21 21.39
C ILE A 341 -49.97 27.55 20.68
N THR A 342 -48.81 28.18 20.94
CA THR A 342 -48.36 29.38 20.26
C THR A 342 -46.95 29.12 19.73
N TRP A 343 -46.70 29.38 18.44
CA TRP A 343 -45.40 29.07 17.91
C TRP A 343 -44.85 30.16 16.97
N VAL A 344 -43.55 30.16 16.86
CA VAL A 344 -42.78 30.87 15.85
C VAL A 344 -41.96 29.87 15.07
N ARG A 345 -41.92 30.01 13.74
CA ARG A 345 -41.08 29.25 12.84
C ARG A 345 -40.02 30.19 12.23
N ALA A 346 -38.76 29.97 12.58
CA ALA A 346 -37.61 30.70 12.05
C ALA A 346 -36.88 29.83 11.03
N GLY A 347 -37.36 29.75 9.81
CA GLY A 347 -36.76 29.00 8.70
C GLY A 347 -36.83 27.48 8.81
N HIS A 348 -37.22 26.92 9.95
CA HIS A 348 -37.26 25.48 10.20
C HIS A 348 -38.39 24.77 9.43
N ASP A 349 -38.29 23.45 9.20
CA ASP A 349 -39.37 22.66 8.60
C ASP A 349 -40.68 22.79 9.43
N PRO A 350 -41.85 22.89 8.78
CA PRO A 350 -43.10 22.95 9.50
C PRO A 350 -43.38 21.66 10.27
N ALA A 351 -43.80 21.79 11.55
CA ALA A 351 -44.20 20.65 12.36
C ALA A 351 -45.43 19.96 11.75
N LEU A 352 -45.51 18.63 11.84
CA LEU A 352 -46.64 17.82 11.35
C LEU A 352 -47.62 17.58 12.49
N LEU A 353 -48.85 18.06 12.36
CA LEU A 353 -49.95 17.77 13.26
C LEU A 353 -50.85 16.70 12.64
N TYR A 354 -50.98 15.55 13.28
CA TYR A 354 -51.86 14.45 12.89
C TYR A 354 -53.10 14.39 13.76
N SER A 355 -54.26 14.34 13.13
CA SER A 355 -55.57 14.14 13.76
C SER A 355 -56.05 12.72 13.45
N PRO A 356 -55.95 11.75 14.40
CA PRO A 356 -56.33 10.36 14.14
C PRO A 356 -57.79 10.17 13.75
N ASP A 357 -58.72 10.93 14.38
CA ASP A 357 -60.16 10.83 14.13
C ASP A 357 -60.56 11.19 12.70
N GLU A 358 -59.78 12.09 12.06
CA GLU A 358 -60.06 12.59 10.71
C GLU A 358 -59.10 11.97 9.68
N ASP A 359 -58.12 11.15 10.10
CA ASP A 359 -56.97 10.68 9.34
C ASP A 359 -56.31 11.82 8.52
N HIS A 360 -56.16 12.98 9.16
CA HIS A 360 -55.71 14.20 8.49
C HIS A 360 -54.37 14.70 9.05
N PHE A 361 -53.46 15.08 8.13
CA PHE A 361 -52.20 15.76 8.44
C PHE A 361 -52.28 17.24 8.07
N GLU A 362 -51.92 18.08 9.01
CA GLU A 362 -51.75 19.53 8.83
C GLU A 362 -50.30 19.91 9.10
N LYS A 363 -49.80 20.91 8.36
CA LYS A 363 -48.52 21.53 8.65
C LYS A 363 -48.71 22.78 9.47
N LEU A 364 -48.02 22.91 10.59
CA LEU A 364 -47.98 24.14 11.35
C LEU A 364 -47.01 25.11 10.66
N GLU A 365 -47.56 25.90 9.71
CA GLU A 365 -46.86 26.91 8.96
C GLU A 365 -46.53 28.13 9.83
N GLY A 366 -45.63 28.98 9.35
CA GLY A 366 -45.24 30.24 9.93
C GLY A 366 -44.22 30.91 9.00
N GLN A 367 -44.19 32.23 9.01
CA GLN A 367 -43.23 33.02 8.20
C GLN A 367 -42.08 33.47 9.09
N GLY A 368 -40.87 33.15 8.72
CA GLY A 368 -39.66 33.61 9.39
C GLY A 368 -38.39 33.18 8.69
N LEU A 369 -37.38 34.00 8.67
CA LEU A 369 -36.01 33.66 8.25
C LEU A 369 -35.34 32.89 9.39
N PRO A 370 -34.34 32.06 9.10
CA PRO A 370 -33.50 31.45 10.13
C PRO A 370 -32.87 32.53 11.04
N LEU A 371 -32.55 32.15 12.26
CA LEU A 371 -31.85 33.04 13.20
C LEU A 371 -30.44 33.31 12.67
N GLY A 372 -29.98 34.56 12.76
CA GLY A 372 -28.65 34.97 12.30
C GLY A 372 -28.60 35.46 10.84
N VAL A 373 -29.68 35.27 10.05
CA VAL A 373 -29.70 35.70 8.64
C VAL A 373 -29.94 37.19 8.49
N GLU A 374 -30.87 37.75 9.25
CA GLU A 374 -31.28 39.16 9.19
C GLU A 374 -31.61 39.67 10.57
N GLU A 375 -30.75 40.53 11.15
CA GLU A 375 -30.87 41.02 12.52
C GLU A 375 -32.19 41.75 12.78
N SER A 376 -32.66 42.51 11.80
CA SER A 376 -33.84 43.35 11.90
C SER A 376 -35.15 42.60 11.71
N TRP A 377 -35.10 41.28 11.40
CA TRP A 377 -36.29 40.50 11.13
C TRP A 377 -37.21 40.40 12.35
N GLN A 378 -38.51 40.68 12.12
CA GLN A 378 -39.56 40.60 13.15
C GLN A 378 -40.41 39.37 12.94
N TYR A 379 -40.40 38.46 13.94
CA TYR A 379 -41.20 37.24 13.88
C TYR A 379 -42.67 37.53 14.25
N ARG A 380 -43.57 36.54 14.01
CA ARG A 380 -45.00 36.65 14.31
C ARG A 380 -45.50 35.40 14.98
N ASP A 381 -46.37 35.56 15.96
CA ASP A 381 -47.05 34.45 16.65
C ASP A 381 -48.07 33.79 15.72
N CYS A 382 -48.04 32.45 15.68
CA CYS A 382 -49.08 31.61 15.16
C CYS A 382 -49.71 30.86 16.35
N THR A 383 -51.03 30.64 16.34
CA THR A 383 -51.75 30.00 17.48
C THR A 383 -52.74 28.96 17.02
N LYS A 384 -52.90 27.91 17.81
CA LYS A 384 -53.91 26.86 17.61
C LYS A 384 -54.25 26.21 18.93
N THR A 385 -55.47 25.63 19.06
CA THR A 385 -55.85 24.80 20.21
C THR A 385 -55.87 23.35 19.77
N LEU A 386 -55.11 22.50 20.44
CA LEU A 386 -55.05 21.05 20.20
C LEU A 386 -56.25 20.36 20.82
N ARG A 387 -56.68 19.26 20.21
CA ARG A 387 -57.73 18.37 20.71
C ARG A 387 -57.10 17.08 21.24
N PRO A 388 -57.72 16.44 22.25
CA PRO A 388 -57.26 15.13 22.71
C PRO A 388 -57.08 14.14 21.57
N GLY A 389 -56.02 13.34 21.62
CA GLY A 389 -55.66 12.36 20.60
C GLY A 389 -54.76 12.90 19.47
N GLN A 390 -54.66 14.23 19.29
CA GLN A 390 -53.80 14.80 18.27
C GLN A 390 -52.29 14.60 18.60
N ILE A 391 -51.52 14.39 17.57
CA ILE A 391 -50.09 14.10 17.66
C ILE A 391 -49.33 15.16 16.83
N LEU A 392 -48.38 15.83 17.46
CA LEU A 392 -47.50 16.81 16.82
C LEU A 392 -46.09 16.22 16.76
N VAL A 393 -45.47 16.29 15.58
CA VAL A 393 -44.11 15.81 15.35
C VAL A 393 -43.28 16.94 14.74
N LEU A 394 -42.18 17.28 15.40
CA LEU A 394 -41.18 18.21 14.97
C LEU A 394 -39.94 17.41 14.59
N THR A 395 -39.31 17.69 13.44
CA THR A 395 -38.13 17.00 12.99
C THR A 395 -37.16 17.98 12.38
N THR A 396 -35.87 17.73 12.53
CA THR A 396 -34.84 18.33 11.65
C THR A 396 -34.85 17.63 10.28
N ASP A 397 -34.21 18.22 9.31
CA ASP A 397 -34.12 17.72 7.94
C ASP A 397 -33.37 16.37 7.83
N GLY A 398 -32.43 16.08 8.71
CA GLY A 398 -31.75 14.79 8.77
C GLY A 398 -32.68 13.57 8.93
N VAL A 399 -33.90 13.76 9.50
CA VAL A 399 -34.94 12.70 9.50
C VAL A 399 -35.47 12.47 8.09
N LEU A 400 -35.72 13.55 7.35
CA LEU A 400 -36.40 13.51 6.05
C LEU A 400 -35.41 13.21 4.92
N GLU A 401 -34.19 13.70 5.03
CA GLU A 401 -33.13 13.64 4.04
C GLU A 401 -32.19 12.45 4.25
N ALA A 402 -32.43 11.62 5.27
CA ALA A 402 -31.68 10.37 5.43
C ALA A 402 -31.71 9.54 4.14
N HIS A 403 -30.54 9.19 3.62
CA HIS A 403 -30.39 8.42 2.38
C HIS A 403 -30.15 6.94 2.63
N ASP A 404 -30.69 6.10 1.73
CA ASP A 404 -30.33 4.69 1.65
C ASP A 404 -29.04 4.48 0.82
N GLU A 405 -28.57 3.25 0.73
CA GLU A 405 -27.38 2.88 -0.07
C GLU A 405 -27.49 3.20 -1.57
N LYS A 406 -28.69 3.51 -2.07
CA LYS A 406 -28.97 3.88 -3.46
C LYS A 406 -29.12 5.38 -3.65
N GLY A 407 -29.06 6.16 -2.57
CA GLY A 407 -29.26 7.59 -2.59
C GLY A 407 -30.73 8.02 -2.64
N GLU A 408 -31.67 7.13 -2.27
CA GLU A 408 -33.08 7.51 -2.13
C GLU A 408 -33.30 8.16 -0.76
N MET A 409 -34.04 9.28 -0.69
CA MET A 409 -34.38 9.93 0.56
C MET A 409 -35.48 9.20 1.30
N PHE A 410 -35.43 9.18 2.64
CA PHE A 410 -36.49 8.65 3.51
C PHE A 410 -37.83 9.35 3.28
N GLY A 411 -37.81 10.65 3.34
CA GLY A 411 -38.91 11.51 2.92
C GLY A 411 -40.09 11.59 3.87
N ARG A 412 -40.85 12.67 3.72
CA ARG A 412 -41.99 13.02 4.60
C ARG A 412 -43.16 12.01 4.56
N ASN A 413 -43.34 11.30 3.45
CA ASN A 413 -44.44 10.35 3.33
C ASN A 413 -44.23 9.13 4.23
N ARG A 414 -43.02 8.60 4.33
CA ARG A 414 -42.71 7.49 5.24
C ARG A 414 -42.93 7.90 6.70
N VAL A 415 -42.54 9.12 7.06
CA VAL A 415 -42.81 9.67 8.41
C VAL A 415 -44.30 9.70 8.70
N LYS A 416 -45.16 10.21 7.78
CA LYS A 416 -46.61 10.22 7.94
C LYS A 416 -47.20 8.83 8.08
N GLU A 417 -46.74 7.85 7.30
CA GLU A 417 -47.19 6.47 7.38
C GLU A 417 -46.87 5.85 8.76
N ILE A 418 -45.71 6.14 9.31
CA ILE A 418 -45.27 5.66 10.63
C ILE A 418 -46.13 6.30 11.70
N ILE A 419 -46.33 7.62 11.69
CA ILE A 419 -47.18 8.34 12.64
C ILE A 419 -48.60 7.74 12.64
N ARG A 420 -49.18 7.57 11.44
CA ARG A 420 -50.55 6.96 11.29
C ARG A 420 -50.59 5.55 11.86
N ARG A 421 -49.60 4.73 11.54
CA ARG A 421 -49.57 3.32 11.97
C ARG A 421 -49.40 3.15 13.47
N TYR A 422 -48.66 4.03 14.10
CA TYR A 422 -48.32 3.95 15.52
C TYR A 422 -49.05 4.99 16.39
N ALA A 423 -50.08 5.67 15.85
CA ALA A 423 -50.86 6.70 16.55
C ALA A 423 -51.50 6.21 17.88
N GLY A 424 -51.74 4.90 17.99
CA GLY A 424 -52.26 4.29 19.24
C GLY A 424 -51.24 4.22 20.38
N LEU A 425 -49.93 4.37 20.08
CA LEU A 425 -48.89 4.36 21.09
C LEU A 425 -48.75 5.71 21.79
N GLY A 426 -47.97 5.75 22.89
CA GLY A 426 -47.47 6.98 23.49
C GLY A 426 -46.43 7.66 22.65
N ALA A 427 -46.03 8.90 23.02
CA ALA A 427 -45.05 9.70 22.30
C ALA A 427 -43.71 8.97 22.14
N GLU A 428 -43.26 8.28 23.19
CA GLU A 428 -42.04 7.50 23.16
C GLU A 428 -42.10 6.35 22.13
N GLY A 429 -43.23 5.64 22.05
CA GLY A 429 -43.40 4.56 21.06
C GLY A 429 -43.40 5.06 19.62
N ILE A 430 -43.98 6.23 19.36
CA ILE A 430 -43.97 6.86 18.03
C ILE A 430 -42.53 7.34 17.66
N ARG A 431 -41.85 7.98 18.63
CA ARG A 431 -40.45 8.41 18.46
C ARG A 431 -39.55 7.24 18.08
N LEU A 432 -39.58 6.16 18.84
CA LEU A 432 -38.81 4.96 18.57
C LEU A 432 -39.11 4.37 17.18
N ALA A 433 -40.43 4.27 16.84
CA ALA A 433 -40.82 3.74 15.54
C ALA A 433 -40.29 4.57 14.35
N ILE A 434 -40.18 5.90 14.51
CA ILE A 434 -39.60 6.76 13.47
C ILE A 434 -38.07 6.53 13.38
N ILE A 435 -37.35 6.55 14.51
CA ILE A 435 -35.90 6.35 14.55
C ILE A 435 -35.51 4.98 14.00
N ASP A 436 -36.20 3.91 14.43
CA ASP A 436 -35.95 2.55 13.97
C ASP A 436 -36.18 2.43 12.45
N ALA A 437 -37.20 3.08 11.92
CA ALA A 437 -37.51 3.06 10.50
C ALA A 437 -36.45 3.84 9.67
N VAL A 438 -35.98 4.99 10.15
CA VAL A 438 -34.93 5.76 9.53
C VAL A 438 -33.61 4.95 9.52
N THR A 439 -33.28 4.35 10.67
CA THR A 439 -32.07 3.52 10.81
C THR A 439 -32.10 2.29 9.89
N ALA A 440 -33.26 1.59 9.84
CA ALA A 440 -33.44 0.44 8.96
C ALA A 440 -33.41 0.82 7.46
N PHE A 441 -33.96 1.99 7.13
CA PHE A 441 -33.92 2.50 5.74
C PHE A 441 -32.53 2.86 5.27
N ARG A 442 -31.73 3.50 6.14
CA ARG A 442 -30.34 3.88 5.84
C ARG A 442 -29.45 2.65 5.64
N GLY A 443 -29.64 1.56 6.38
CA GLY A 443 -28.78 0.38 6.31
C GLY A 443 -27.34 0.72 6.71
N GLU A 444 -26.38 0.38 5.84
CA GLU A 444 -24.95 0.64 6.01
C GLU A 444 -24.51 2.04 5.51
N ALA A 445 -25.42 2.84 4.92
CA ALA A 445 -25.09 4.17 4.43
C ALA A 445 -24.68 5.09 5.60
N HIS A 446 -23.69 5.96 5.36
CA HIS A 446 -23.21 6.93 6.35
C HIS A 446 -24.34 7.90 6.72
N GLN A 447 -24.41 8.30 8.00
CA GLN A 447 -25.31 9.35 8.44
C GLN A 447 -24.70 10.70 8.05
N GLU A 448 -25.34 11.41 7.14
CA GLU A 448 -24.82 12.66 6.56
C GLU A 448 -25.16 13.88 7.42
N ASP A 449 -26.22 13.81 8.25
CA ASP A 449 -26.68 14.90 9.09
C ASP A 449 -27.23 14.40 10.42
N ASP A 450 -27.40 15.31 11.37
CA ASP A 450 -27.96 15.04 12.67
C ASP A 450 -29.45 14.67 12.55
N ILE A 451 -29.94 13.69 13.33
CA ILE A 451 -31.31 13.22 13.31
C ILE A 451 -31.97 13.60 14.62
N THR A 452 -32.77 14.66 14.62
CA THR A 452 -33.50 15.12 15.82
C THR A 452 -35.00 15.12 15.59
N LEU A 453 -35.71 14.60 16.55
CA LEU A 453 -37.20 14.69 16.54
C LEU A 453 -37.76 14.82 17.93
N VAL A 454 -38.90 15.50 17.99
CA VAL A 454 -39.77 15.62 19.18
C VAL A 454 -41.17 15.24 18.80
N VAL A 455 -41.75 14.35 19.58
CA VAL A 455 -43.14 13.92 19.48
C VAL A 455 -43.93 14.42 20.69
N LEU A 456 -45.08 15.04 20.44
CA LEU A 456 -46.01 15.52 21.45
C LEU A 456 -47.38 14.91 21.15
N LYS A 457 -47.99 14.22 22.11
CA LYS A 457 -49.35 13.68 22.01
C LYS A 457 -50.25 14.33 23.07
N PHE A 458 -51.36 14.95 22.65
CA PHE A 458 -52.35 15.49 23.55
C PHE A 458 -53.26 14.37 24.04
N LEU A 459 -53.38 14.20 25.37
CA LEU A 459 -54.09 13.09 26.02
C LEU A 459 -55.53 13.44 26.35
#